data_c10622a81fc6ddcb2de6ec3499166664
#
_entry.id   c10622a81fc6ddcb2de6ec3499166664
#
_cell.length_a   1.000
_cell.length_b   1.000
_cell.length_c   1.000
_cell.angle_alpha   90.00
_cell.angle_beta   90.00
_cell.angle_gamma   90.00
#
_symmetry.space_group_name_H-M   'P 1'
#
loop_
_entity.id
_entity.type
_entity.pdbx_description
1 polymer ?
#
loop_
_entity_poly.entity_id
_entity_poly.type
_entity_poly.pdbx_seq_one_letter_code
_entity_poly.pdbx_strand_id
1 'polypeptide(L)'
;MLYRPYMPQDFDRLYALEELCFAPPERFSRRYMRNLISRENVATWIAEEDGQMAGFAIVEWNQEPDEVIAYIQTIEVALEARGRGVGRELLDHVENSARHAGACLIWLHVREANTSATRLYEAHGYRCEGREENYYPLGRPALIYGKRLN
;
A
#
# COMPACT_ATOMS: atom_id res chain seq x y z
N MET A 1 -11.54 15.32 4.79
CA MET A 1 -10.94 14.11 4.14
C MET A 1 -11.82 12.92 4.45
N LEU A 2 -12.22 12.20 3.41
CA LEU A 2 -13.06 11.01 3.52
C LEU A 2 -12.22 9.78 3.19
N TYR A 3 -12.27 8.75 4.04
CA TYR A 3 -11.62 7.46 3.79
C TYR A 3 -12.71 6.42 3.57
N ARG A 4 -12.67 5.75 2.44
CA ARG A 4 -13.72 4.79 2.06
C ARG A 4 -13.16 3.65 1.22
N PRO A 5 -13.90 2.52 1.13
CA PRO A 5 -13.50 1.45 0.22
C PRO A 5 -13.55 1.90 -1.25
N TYR A 6 -12.73 1.26 -2.04
CA TYR A 6 -12.69 1.47 -3.49
C TYR A 6 -14.02 1.08 -4.14
N MET A 7 -14.41 1.83 -5.16
CA MET A 7 -15.55 1.51 -6.03
C MET A 7 -15.07 1.52 -7.49
N PRO A 8 -15.71 0.72 -8.39
CA PRO A 8 -15.23 0.61 -9.78
C PRO A 8 -15.02 1.93 -10.51
N GLN A 9 -15.84 2.94 -10.25
CA GLN A 9 -15.70 4.25 -10.86
C GLN A 9 -14.46 5.01 -10.41
N ASP A 10 -13.74 4.53 -9.39
CA ASP A 10 -12.51 5.17 -8.91
C ASP A 10 -11.29 4.83 -9.76
N PHE A 11 -11.39 3.80 -10.61
CA PHE A 11 -10.20 3.23 -11.22
C PHE A 11 -9.36 4.24 -12.01
N ASP A 12 -10.01 5.05 -12.84
CA ASP A 12 -9.25 5.99 -13.69
C ASP A 12 -8.48 7.02 -12.87
N ARG A 13 -9.08 7.52 -11.78
CA ARG A 13 -8.41 8.46 -10.88
C ARG A 13 -7.30 7.78 -10.09
N LEU A 14 -7.54 6.56 -9.64
CA LEU A 14 -6.55 5.76 -8.93
C LEU A 14 -5.33 5.51 -9.82
N TYR A 15 -5.57 5.07 -11.04
CA TYR A 15 -4.47 4.77 -11.95
C TYR A 15 -3.71 6.05 -12.37
N ALA A 16 -4.41 7.17 -12.51
CA ALA A 16 -3.76 8.45 -12.79
C ALA A 16 -2.77 8.81 -11.67
N LEU A 17 -3.11 8.51 -10.40
CA LEU A 17 -2.20 8.73 -9.29
C LEU A 17 -1.00 7.77 -9.34
N GLU A 18 -1.21 6.51 -9.71
CA GLU A 18 -0.12 5.57 -9.93
C GLU A 18 0.87 6.11 -10.97
N GLU A 19 0.35 6.68 -12.07
CA GLU A 19 1.18 7.25 -13.12
C GLU A 19 2.00 8.47 -12.64
N LEU A 20 1.44 9.24 -11.71
CA LEU A 20 2.16 10.38 -11.13
C LEU A 20 3.22 9.95 -10.12
N CYS A 21 2.94 8.88 -9.36
CA CYS A 21 3.84 8.43 -8.30
C CYS A 21 4.98 7.56 -8.81
N PHE A 22 4.77 6.83 -9.90
CA PHE A 22 5.75 5.87 -10.42
C PHE A 22 5.93 6.00 -11.93
N ALA A 23 7.19 6.02 -12.35
CA ALA A 23 7.55 5.99 -13.76
C ALA A 23 7.77 4.52 -14.20
N PRO A 24 7.61 4.19 -15.50
CA PRO A 24 8.05 2.88 -15.97
C PRO A 24 9.54 2.72 -15.71
N PRO A 25 10.03 1.52 -15.40
CA PRO A 25 9.32 0.23 -15.35
C PRO A 25 8.72 -0.11 -13.99
N GLU A 26 8.78 0.76 -12.98
CA GLU A 26 8.30 0.47 -11.64
C GLU A 26 6.77 0.59 -11.50
N ARG A 27 6.16 1.35 -12.38
CA ARG A 27 4.70 1.54 -12.40
C ARG A 27 3.99 0.21 -12.69
N PHE A 28 2.94 -0.10 -11.92
CA PHE A 28 2.05 -1.21 -12.25
C PHE A 28 1.34 -0.90 -13.57
N SER A 29 1.15 -1.93 -14.42
CA SER A 29 0.33 -1.74 -15.63
C SER A 29 -1.14 -1.59 -15.25
N ARG A 30 -1.94 -0.98 -16.13
CA ARG A 30 -3.39 -0.88 -15.92
C ARG A 30 -4.01 -2.27 -15.73
N ARG A 31 -3.60 -3.22 -16.56
CA ARG A 31 -4.11 -4.59 -16.51
C ARG A 31 -3.79 -5.25 -15.18
N TYR A 32 -2.55 -5.13 -14.72
CA TYR A 32 -2.16 -5.71 -13.43
C TYR A 32 -2.95 -5.07 -12.29
N MET A 33 -3.08 -3.75 -12.30
CA MET A 33 -3.79 -3.02 -11.26
C MET A 33 -5.27 -3.44 -11.20
N ARG A 34 -5.94 -3.56 -12.36
CA ARG A 34 -7.33 -4.02 -12.40
C ARG A 34 -7.46 -5.43 -11.84
N ASN A 35 -6.55 -6.30 -12.22
CA ASN A 35 -6.54 -7.68 -11.74
C ASN A 35 -6.36 -7.73 -10.23
N LEU A 36 -5.39 -6.98 -9.72
CA LEU A 36 -5.09 -6.93 -8.29
C LEU A 36 -6.31 -6.47 -7.48
N ILE A 37 -6.90 -5.34 -7.87
CA ILE A 37 -8.04 -4.75 -7.14
C ILE A 37 -9.26 -5.68 -7.14
N SER A 38 -9.41 -6.50 -8.19
CA SER A 38 -10.58 -7.38 -8.33
C SER A 38 -10.50 -8.68 -7.51
N ARG A 39 -9.34 -8.97 -6.89
CA ARG A 39 -9.18 -10.22 -6.13
C ARG A 39 -9.98 -10.20 -4.84
N GLU A 40 -10.52 -11.36 -4.46
CA GLU A 40 -11.33 -11.48 -3.24
C GLU A 40 -10.51 -11.26 -1.96
N ASN A 41 -9.22 -11.56 -2.01
CA ASN A 41 -8.32 -11.44 -0.87
C ASN A 41 -7.54 -10.12 -0.89
N VAL A 42 -8.15 -9.07 -1.42
CA VAL A 42 -7.55 -7.74 -1.53
C VAL A 42 -8.56 -6.69 -1.07
N ALA A 43 -8.09 -5.72 -0.32
CA ALA A 43 -8.87 -4.53 0.04
C ALA A 43 -8.15 -3.29 -0.46
N THR A 44 -8.89 -2.39 -1.08
CA THR A 44 -8.38 -1.11 -1.57
C THR A 44 -9.14 0.02 -0.89
N TRP A 45 -8.40 0.93 -0.28
CA TRP A 45 -8.94 2.09 0.42
C TRP A 45 -8.60 3.37 -0.31
N ILE A 46 -9.57 4.27 -0.38
CA ILE A 46 -9.47 5.56 -1.06
C ILE A 46 -9.51 6.67 -0.03
N ALA A 47 -8.62 7.65 -0.17
CA ALA A 47 -8.69 8.92 0.53
C ALA A 47 -9.18 9.97 -0.46
N GLU A 48 -10.27 10.65 -0.12
CA GLU A 48 -10.91 11.60 -1.01
C GLU A 48 -11.12 12.93 -0.30
N GLU A 49 -10.87 14.02 -1.00
CA GLU A 49 -11.11 15.37 -0.48
C GLU A 49 -11.74 16.21 -1.59
N ASP A 50 -12.92 16.76 -1.31
CA ASP A 50 -13.65 17.61 -2.28
C ASP A 50 -13.82 16.95 -3.65
N GLY A 51 -14.11 15.64 -3.64
CA GLY A 51 -14.29 14.87 -4.86
C GLY A 51 -13.00 14.50 -5.59
N GLN A 52 -11.83 14.87 -5.05
CA GLN A 52 -10.55 14.56 -5.65
C GLN A 52 -9.87 13.40 -4.94
N MET A 53 -9.13 12.59 -5.68
CA MET A 53 -8.35 11.49 -5.11
C MET A 53 -7.13 12.07 -4.39
N ALA A 54 -7.10 11.92 -3.05
CA ALA A 54 -5.96 12.36 -2.25
C ALA A 54 -4.93 11.24 -2.06
N GLY A 55 -5.37 9.99 -2.16
CA GLY A 55 -4.47 8.85 -2.03
C GLY A 55 -5.23 7.54 -2.06
N PHE A 56 -4.48 6.44 -2.08
CA PHE A 56 -5.07 5.11 -1.96
C PHE A 56 -4.06 4.13 -1.40
N ALA A 57 -4.57 3.00 -0.91
CA ALA A 57 -3.72 1.92 -0.40
C ALA A 57 -4.36 0.58 -0.74
N ILE A 58 -3.52 -0.41 -0.99
CA ILE A 58 -3.96 -1.77 -1.36
C ILE A 58 -3.25 -2.77 -0.46
N VAL A 59 -4.02 -3.65 0.17
CA VAL A 59 -3.50 -4.76 0.98
C VAL A 59 -4.07 -6.07 0.47
N GLU A 60 -3.22 -7.09 0.44
CA GLU A 60 -3.59 -8.45 0.06
C GLU A 60 -3.31 -9.37 1.25
N TRP A 61 -4.13 -10.41 1.44
CA TRP A 61 -3.84 -11.41 2.46
C TRP A 61 -3.92 -12.80 1.86
N ASN A 62 -3.08 -13.68 2.39
CA ASN A 62 -2.99 -15.05 1.90
C ASN A 62 -2.98 -16.03 3.07
N GLN A 63 -3.65 -17.19 2.87
CA GLN A 63 -3.64 -18.26 3.83
C GLN A 63 -2.33 -19.03 3.68
N GLU A 64 -1.51 -18.99 4.73
CA GLU A 64 -0.34 -19.84 4.86
C GLU A 64 -0.73 -21.07 5.69
N PRO A 65 0.13 -22.09 5.81
CA PRO A 65 -0.26 -23.33 6.48
C PRO A 65 -0.92 -23.15 7.84
N ASP A 66 -0.43 -22.25 8.66
CA ASP A 66 -0.90 -22.08 10.04
C ASP A 66 -1.47 -20.70 10.33
N GLU A 67 -1.42 -19.76 9.39
CA GLU A 67 -1.79 -18.38 9.66
C GLU A 67 -2.14 -17.61 8.38
N VAL A 68 -2.86 -16.50 8.54
CA VAL A 68 -3.11 -15.57 7.45
C VAL A 68 -2.07 -14.46 7.53
N ILE A 69 -1.42 -14.16 6.42
CA ILE A 69 -0.40 -13.12 6.34
C ILE A 69 -0.83 -12.07 5.33
N ALA A 70 -0.76 -10.81 5.71
CA ALA A 70 -1.10 -9.69 4.84
C ALA A 70 0.15 -9.04 4.26
N TYR A 71 0.00 -8.51 3.05
CA TYR A 71 1.05 -7.82 2.34
C TYR A 71 0.50 -6.50 1.79
N ILE A 72 1.17 -5.39 2.11
CA ILE A 72 0.80 -4.09 1.56
C ILE A 72 1.41 -3.97 0.17
N GLN A 73 0.55 -3.91 -0.84
CA GLN A 73 0.96 -3.77 -2.23
C GLN A 73 1.46 -2.36 -2.53
N THR A 74 0.77 -1.34 -2.01
CA THR A 74 1.16 0.05 -2.20
C THR A 74 0.38 0.97 -1.26
N ILE A 75 0.99 2.11 -0.92
CA ILE A 75 0.32 3.26 -0.31
C ILE A 75 0.81 4.48 -1.09
N GLU A 76 -0.13 5.23 -1.64
CA GLU A 76 0.20 6.38 -2.48
C GLU A 76 -0.61 7.59 -2.04
N VAL A 77 0.07 8.73 -1.91
CA VAL A 77 -0.55 9.99 -1.50
C VAL A 77 -0.22 11.04 -2.55
N ALA A 78 -1.24 11.75 -3.02
CA ALA A 78 -1.07 12.82 -3.97
C ALA A 78 -0.14 13.89 -3.39
N LEU A 79 0.69 14.49 -4.25
CA LEU A 79 1.71 15.43 -3.81
C LEU A 79 1.13 16.54 -2.92
N GLU A 80 0.02 17.12 -3.34
CA GLU A 80 -0.64 18.23 -2.63
C GLU A 80 -1.30 17.80 -1.32
N ALA A 81 -1.46 16.50 -1.09
CA ALA A 81 -2.05 15.97 0.15
C ALA A 81 -1.00 15.43 1.13
N ARG A 82 0.27 15.46 0.76
CA ARG A 82 1.35 14.93 1.62
C ARG A 82 1.58 15.80 2.85
N GLY A 83 2.10 15.19 3.90
CA GLY A 83 2.39 15.90 5.15
C GLY A 83 1.16 16.19 5.98
N ARG A 84 0.02 15.60 5.67
CA ARG A 84 -1.25 15.85 6.36
C ARG A 84 -1.81 14.60 7.03
N GLY A 85 -1.02 13.56 7.14
CA GLY A 85 -1.42 12.32 7.82
C GLY A 85 -2.26 11.37 6.97
N VAL A 86 -2.37 11.58 5.66
CA VAL A 86 -3.17 10.73 4.77
C VAL A 86 -2.60 9.33 4.71
N GLY A 87 -1.30 9.19 4.57
CA GLY A 87 -0.64 7.88 4.52
C GLY A 87 -0.88 7.08 5.79
N ARG A 88 -0.83 7.73 6.95
CA ARG A 88 -1.06 7.09 8.25
C ARG A 88 -2.51 6.60 8.36
N GLU A 89 -3.46 7.41 7.95
CA GLU A 89 -4.88 7.01 7.98
C GLU A 89 -5.15 5.85 7.02
N LEU A 90 -4.58 5.89 5.82
CA LEU A 90 -4.70 4.79 4.87
C LEU A 90 -4.09 3.51 5.45
N LEU A 91 -2.95 3.63 6.11
CA LEU A 91 -2.28 2.49 6.74
C LEU A 91 -3.18 1.87 7.82
N ASP A 92 -3.83 2.70 8.66
CA ASP A 92 -4.77 2.21 9.67
C ASP A 92 -5.91 1.43 9.02
N HIS A 93 -6.47 1.93 7.93
CA HIS A 93 -7.57 1.24 7.24
C HIS A 93 -7.16 -0.09 6.65
N VAL A 94 -6.00 -0.17 5.99
CA VAL A 94 -5.56 -1.44 5.43
C VAL A 94 -5.19 -2.44 6.53
N GLU A 95 -4.63 -1.99 7.65
CA GLU A 95 -4.38 -2.87 8.79
C GLU A 95 -5.67 -3.43 9.35
N ASN A 96 -6.71 -2.60 9.46
CA ASN A 96 -8.01 -3.07 9.95
C ASN A 96 -8.64 -4.08 9.00
N SER A 97 -8.52 -3.88 7.68
CA SER A 97 -8.99 -4.88 6.70
C SER A 97 -8.23 -6.20 6.86
N ALA A 98 -6.92 -6.13 7.05
CA ALA A 98 -6.10 -7.33 7.27
C ALA A 98 -6.52 -8.06 8.55
N ARG A 99 -6.76 -7.32 9.63
CA ARG A 99 -7.23 -7.93 10.90
C ARG A 99 -8.58 -8.62 10.73
N HIS A 100 -9.51 -7.99 10.03
CA HIS A 100 -10.82 -8.59 9.74
C HIS A 100 -10.72 -9.87 8.94
N ALA A 101 -9.70 -9.97 8.08
CA ALA A 101 -9.44 -11.18 7.32
C ALA A 101 -8.72 -12.26 8.14
N GLY A 102 -8.36 -11.96 9.39
CA GLY A 102 -7.68 -12.90 10.27
C GLY A 102 -6.16 -12.85 10.20
N ALA A 103 -5.58 -11.85 9.53
CA ALA A 103 -4.13 -11.76 9.41
C ALA A 103 -3.48 -11.46 10.77
N CYS A 104 -2.42 -12.18 11.08
CA CYS A 104 -1.64 -11.98 12.31
C CYS A 104 -0.33 -11.25 12.06
N LEU A 105 0.03 -11.07 10.79
CA LEU A 105 1.26 -10.41 10.37
C LEU A 105 0.98 -9.60 9.11
N ILE A 106 1.60 -8.44 9.01
CA ILE A 106 1.53 -7.61 7.81
C ILE A 106 2.95 -7.15 7.45
N TRP A 107 3.27 -7.18 6.16
CA TRP A 107 4.61 -6.83 5.70
C TRP A 107 4.57 -6.15 4.34
N LEU A 108 5.70 -5.59 3.94
CA LEU A 108 5.80 -4.81 2.70
C LEU A 108 7.25 -4.72 2.22
N HIS A 109 7.40 -4.37 0.96
CA HIS A 109 8.66 -3.93 0.40
C HIS A 109 8.62 -2.41 0.22
N VAL A 110 9.73 -1.73 0.51
CA VAL A 110 9.85 -0.29 0.28
C VAL A 110 11.25 0.00 -0.25
N ARG A 111 11.36 0.96 -1.16
CA ARG A 111 12.66 1.41 -1.63
C ARG A 111 13.51 1.91 -0.46
N GLU A 112 14.76 1.47 -0.42
CA GLU A 112 15.70 1.93 0.62
C GLU A 112 15.80 3.46 0.65
N ALA A 113 15.77 4.10 -0.50
CA ALA A 113 15.90 5.55 -0.61
C ALA A 113 14.64 6.32 -0.22
N ASN A 114 13.50 5.63 -0.04
CA ASN A 114 12.22 6.29 0.29
C ASN A 114 12.12 6.53 1.79
N THR A 115 12.82 7.55 2.28
CA THR A 115 12.90 7.83 3.72
C THR A 115 11.57 8.28 4.32
N SER A 116 10.72 8.97 3.57
CA SER A 116 9.41 9.38 4.11
C SER A 116 8.51 8.17 4.35
N ALA A 117 8.55 7.17 3.47
CA ALA A 117 7.79 5.94 3.66
C ALA A 117 8.33 5.13 4.82
N THR A 118 9.65 4.96 4.93
CA THR A 118 10.22 4.18 6.03
C THR A 118 9.91 4.83 7.39
N ARG A 119 9.92 6.16 7.45
CA ARG A 119 9.52 6.88 8.67
C ARG A 119 8.07 6.63 9.04
N LEU A 120 7.18 6.60 8.04
CA LEU A 120 5.77 6.30 8.27
C LEU A 120 5.61 4.91 8.87
N TYR A 121 6.26 3.91 8.28
CA TYR A 121 6.16 2.53 8.77
C TYR A 121 6.75 2.39 10.16
N GLU A 122 7.92 2.96 10.41
CA GLU A 122 8.56 2.89 11.73
C GLU A 122 7.69 3.55 12.81
N ALA A 123 7.08 4.69 12.48
CA ALA A 123 6.18 5.39 13.40
C ALA A 123 4.92 4.56 13.71
N HIS A 124 4.56 3.63 12.82
CA HIS A 124 3.39 2.74 12.99
C HIS A 124 3.74 1.39 13.61
N GLY A 125 4.95 1.23 14.11
CA GLY A 125 5.37 0.00 14.77
C GLY A 125 5.94 -1.06 13.86
N TYR A 126 6.17 -0.76 12.58
CA TYR A 126 6.84 -1.68 11.67
C TYR A 126 8.33 -1.68 11.94
N ARG A 127 8.95 -2.82 11.75
CA ARG A 127 10.39 -2.99 11.95
C ARG A 127 11.03 -3.50 10.67
N CYS A 128 12.26 -3.06 10.41
CA CYS A 128 13.02 -3.55 9.27
C CYS A 128 13.47 -4.98 9.57
N GLU A 129 12.99 -5.92 8.75
CA GLU A 129 13.28 -7.35 8.90
C GLU A 129 14.35 -7.83 7.93
N GLY A 130 14.71 -7.02 6.94
CA GLY A 130 15.72 -7.41 5.99
C GLY A 130 15.83 -6.46 4.81
N ARG A 131 16.70 -6.84 3.88
CA ARG A 131 17.02 -6.09 2.68
C ARG A 131 17.12 -7.06 1.52
N GLU A 132 16.45 -6.75 0.41
CA GLU A 132 16.45 -7.60 -0.77
C GLU A 132 17.13 -6.85 -1.92
N GLU A 133 18.31 -7.35 -2.33
CA GLU A 133 19.08 -6.76 -3.42
C GLU A 133 18.37 -7.00 -4.75
N ASN A 134 18.54 -6.07 -5.68
CA ASN A 134 18.02 -6.19 -7.04
C ASN A 134 16.50 -6.43 -7.10
N TYR A 135 15.78 -5.96 -6.09
CA TYR A 135 14.32 -6.16 -6.06
C TYR A 135 13.60 -5.28 -7.09
N TYR A 136 13.96 -3.99 -7.13
CA TYR A 136 13.38 -3.05 -8.09
C TYR A 136 14.23 -3.00 -9.37
N PRO A 137 13.65 -2.55 -10.49
CA PRO A 137 14.40 -2.35 -11.73
C PRO A 137 15.66 -1.53 -11.50
N LEU A 138 16.68 -1.76 -12.35
CA LEU A 138 17.99 -1.11 -12.30
C LEU A 138 18.78 -1.47 -11.04
N GLY A 139 18.47 -2.64 -10.45
CA GLY A 139 19.22 -3.17 -9.32
C GLY A 139 18.94 -2.47 -7.99
N ARG A 140 17.92 -1.65 -7.90
CA ARG A 140 17.61 -0.92 -6.66
C ARG A 140 17.12 -1.87 -5.57
N PRO A 141 17.69 -1.76 -4.36
CA PRO A 141 17.30 -2.64 -3.26
C PRO A 141 16.00 -2.21 -2.60
N ALA A 142 15.30 -3.20 -2.02
CA ALA A 142 14.15 -2.98 -1.17
C ALA A 142 14.51 -3.29 0.27
N LEU A 143 13.91 -2.54 1.20
CA LEU A 143 13.85 -2.93 2.60
C LEU A 143 12.54 -3.67 2.83
N ILE A 144 12.59 -4.65 3.71
CA ILE A 144 11.42 -5.43 4.11
C ILE A 144 11.02 -4.98 5.50
N TYR A 145 9.80 -4.47 5.64
CA TYR A 145 9.25 -4.05 6.92
C TYR A 145 8.08 -4.94 7.29
N GLY A 146 7.95 -5.25 8.56
CA GLY A 146 6.87 -6.09 9.04
C GLY A 146 6.40 -5.71 10.43
N LYS A 147 5.19 -6.17 10.76
CA LYS A 147 4.54 -5.88 12.03
C LYS A 147 3.57 -6.99 12.36
N ARG A 148 3.55 -7.39 13.62
CA ARG A 148 2.51 -8.29 14.13
C ARG A 148 1.22 -7.51 14.30
N LEU A 149 0.12 -8.14 13.91
CA LEU A 149 -1.24 -7.60 14.09
C LEU A 149 -1.90 -8.32 15.26
N ASN A 150 -2.51 -7.56 16.12
CA ASN A 150 -3.23 -8.10 17.29
C ASN A 150 -4.72 -8.17 17.02
#